data_4da078800fc59c0039420728fbabe549
#
_entry.id   4da078800fc59c0039420728fbabe549
#
_cell.length_a   1.000
_cell.length_b   1.000
_cell.length_c   1.000
_cell.angle_alpha   90.00
_cell.angle_beta   90.00
_cell.angle_gamma   90.00
#
_symmetry.space_group_name_H-M   'P 1'
#
loop_
_entity.id
_entity.type
_entity.pdbx_description
1 polymer ?
#
loop_
_entity_poly.entity_id
_entity_poly.type
_entity_poly.pdbx_seq_one_letter_code
_entity_poly.pdbx_strand_id
1 'polypeptide(L)'
;RSRRQRQMCIRDSAITTEHICLAAAEQGLGTCWVCNFDIDECKHSLGLSANIHPVAIIPIGYPVDSKHNPTARKSIDEIVTIL
;
A
#
# COMPACT_ATOMS: atom_id res chain seq x y z
N ARG A 1 17.78 13.90 -7.05
CA ARG A 1 16.53 14.17 -6.32
C ARG A 1 16.86 14.49 -4.85
N SER A 2 16.33 15.58 -4.32
CA SER A 2 16.56 15.98 -2.95
C SER A 2 15.87 15.01 -1.97
N ARG A 3 16.38 14.98 -0.74
CA ARG A 3 15.79 14.16 0.32
C ARG A 3 14.32 14.51 0.55
N ARG A 4 13.99 15.81 0.49
CA ARG A 4 12.62 16.29 0.68
C ARG A 4 11.69 15.80 -0.44
N GLN A 5 12.15 15.88 -1.68
CA GLN A 5 11.38 15.39 -2.82
C GLN A 5 11.14 13.88 -2.74
N ARG A 6 12.15 13.14 -2.29
CA ARG A 6 12.04 11.69 -2.12
C ARG A 6 10.99 11.34 -1.09
N GLN A 7 10.95 12.05 0.04
CA GLN A 7 9.96 11.82 1.07
C GLN A 7 8.56 12.15 0.58
N MET A 8 8.39 13.22 -0.18
CA MET A 8 7.09 13.58 -0.76
C MET A 8 6.60 12.48 -1.72
N CYS A 9 7.47 11.96 -2.57
CA CYS A 9 7.11 10.87 -3.49
C CYS A 9 6.70 9.60 -2.75
N ILE A 10 7.40 9.28 -1.67
CA ILE A 10 7.06 8.12 -0.84
C ILE A 10 5.68 8.29 -0.22
N ARG A 11 5.37 9.46 0.32
CA ARG A 11 4.07 9.73 0.93
C ARG A 11 2.95 9.67 -0.10
N ASP A 12 3.15 10.33 -1.24
CA ASP A 12 2.14 10.35 -2.30
C ASP A 12 1.85 8.95 -2.83
N SER A 13 2.89 8.14 -3.01
CA SER A 13 2.74 6.77 -3.45
C SER A 13 1.98 5.94 -2.43
N ALA A 14 2.26 6.14 -1.13
CA ALA A 14 1.58 5.43 -0.07
C ALA A 14 0.10 5.80 0.00
N ILE A 15 -0.23 7.08 -0.16
CA ILE A 15 -1.61 7.54 -0.18
C ILE A 15 -2.36 6.93 -1.35
N THR A 16 -1.77 6.95 -2.54
CA THR A 16 -2.38 6.36 -3.74
C THR A 16 -2.61 4.86 -3.56
N THR A 17 -1.63 4.16 -3.00
CA THR A 17 -1.71 2.72 -2.76
C THR A 17 -2.85 2.39 -1.81
N GLU A 18 -2.99 3.16 -0.73
CA GLU A 18 -4.07 2.96 0.24
C GLU A 18 -5.43 3.21 -0.40
N HIS A 19 -5.55 4.21 -1.26
CA HIS A 19 -6.81 4.46 -1.99
C HIS A 19 -7.18 3.27 -2.86
N ILE A 20 -6.21 2.63 -3.50
CA ILE A 20 -6.46 1.42 -4.30
C ILE A 20 -7.00 0.31 -3.40
N CYS A 21 -6.39 0.10 -2.24
CA CYS A 21 -6.82 -0.93 -1.30
C CYS A 21 -8.24 -0.67 -0.78
N LEU A 22 -8.56 0.58 -0.46
CA LEU A 22 -9.89 0.96 0.01
C LEU A 22 -10.95 0.78 -1.08
N ALA A 23 -10.63 1.20 -2.30
CA ALA A 23 -11.54 1.02 -3.43
C ALA A 23 -11.79 -0.45 -3.73
N ALA A 24 -10.75 -1.28 -3.64
CA ALA A 24 -10.87 -2.72 -3.82
C ALA A 24 -11.77 -3.33 -2.73
N ALA A 25 -11.59 -2.92 -1.48
CA ALA A 25 -12.39 -3.41 -0.37
C ALA A 25 -13.87 -3.08 -0.56
N GLU A 26 -14.17 -1.89 -1.05
CA GLU A 26 -15.55 -1.50 -1.36
C GLU A 26 -16.19 -2.42 -2.38
N GLN A 27 -15.39 -2.97 -3.29
CA GLN A 27 -15.87 -3.89 -4.32
C GLN A 27 -15.87 -5.36 -3.89
N GLY A 28 -15.56 -5.62 -2.63
CA GLY A 28 -15.50 -6.98 -2.11
C GLY A 28 -14.22 -7.72 -2.48
N LEU A 29 -13.20 -7.01 -2.90
CA LEU A 29 -11.90 -7.59 -3.26
C LEU A 29 -10.94 -7.55 -2.09
N GLY A 30 -10.10 -8.57 -1.99
CA GLY A 30 -9.02 -8.60 -1.02
C GLY A 30 -7.73 -8.08 -1.63
N THR A 31 -6.91 -7.42 -0.82
CA THR A 31 -5.62 -6.89 -1.23
C THR A 31 -4.57 -7.18 -0.18
N CYS A 32 -3.32 -7.15 -0.61
CA CYS A 32 -2.19 -7.23 0.31
C CYS A 32 -1.15 -6.20 -0.15
N TRP A 33 -0.65 -5.41 0.78
CA TRP A 33 0.35 -4.39 0.48
C TRP A 33 1.73 -4.97 0.69
N VAL A 34 2.50 -5.14 -0.39
CA VAL A 34 3.84 -5.71 -0.35
C VAL A 34 4.85 -4.63 -0.75
N CYS A 35 5.74 -4.27 0.16
CA CYS A 35 6.82 -3.32 -0.09
C CYS A 35 8.20 -3.97 -0.01
N ASN A 36 8.32 -5.11 0.65
CA ASN A 36 9.60 -5.80 0.84
C ASN A 36 9.83 -6.77 -0.32
N PHE A 37 10.34 -6.25 -1.43
CA PHE A 37 10.67 -7.05 -2.61
C PHE A 37 11.91 -6.48 -3.27
N ASP A 38 12.58 -7.30 -4.10
CA ASP A 38 13.74 -6.87 -4.87
C ASP A 38 13.27 -6.04 -6.06
N ILE A 39 13.61 -4.76 -6.04
CA ILE A 39 13.17 -3.80 -7.06
C ILE A 39 13.74 -4.15 -8.43
N ASP A 40 15.02 -4.51 -8.50
CA ASP A 40 15.68 -4.83 -9.77
C ASP A 40 15.10 -6.08 -10.40
N GLU A 41 14.85 -7.11 -9.61
CA GLU A 41 14.25 -8.33 -10.09
C GLU A 41 12.81 -8.11 -10.54
N CYS A 42 12.07 -7.28 -9.83
CA CYS A 42 10.72 -6.89 -10.20
C CYS A 42 10.71 -6.17 -11.55
N LYS A 43 11.61 -5.21 -11.73
CA LYS A 43 11.73 -4.49 -12.99
C LYS A 43 12.06 -5.43 -14.16
N HIS A 44 12.97 -6.37 -13.91
CA HIS A 44 13.36 -7.34 -14.93
C HIS A 44 12.20 -8.27 -15.29
N SER A 45 11.52 -8.81 -14.29
CA SER A 45 10.42 -9.75 -14.50
C SER A 45 9.24 -9.13 -15.23
N LEU A 46 8.97 -7.85 -14.99
CA LEU A 46 7.84 -7.15 -15.59
C LEU A 46 8.23 -6.37 -16.83
N GLY A 47 9.53 -6.38 -17.23
CA GLY A 47 10.00 -5.66 -18.39
C GLY A 47 9.87 -4.15 -18.26
N LEU A 48 10.05 -3.60 -17.08
CA LEU A 48 9.94 -2.17 -16.84
C LEU A 48 11.17 -1.42 -17.35
N SER A 49 10.96 -0.23 -17.90
CA SER A 49 12.07 0.61 -18.34
C SER A 49 12.85 1.17 -17.14
N ALA A 50 14.09 1.62 -17.41
CA ALA A 50 14.99 2.07 -16.33
C ALA A 50 14.42 3.23 -15.51
N ASN A 51 13.55 4.05 -16.10
CA ASN A 51 12.98 5.21 -15.45
C ASN A 51 11.66 4.93 -14.71
N ILE A 52 11.20 3.68 -14.70
CA ILE A 52 10.01 3.28 -13.95
C ILE A 52 10.48 2.53 -12.70
N HIS A 53 10.08 3.02 -11.54
CA HIS A 53 10.47 2.45 -10.25
C HIS A 53 9.25 1.90 -9.53
N PRO A 54 9.13 0.57 -9.37
CA PRO A 54 8.04 -0.01 -8.60
C PRO A 54 8.19 0.36 -7.11
N VAL A 55 7.12 0.81 -6.50
CA VAL A 55 7.13 1.23 -5.08
C VAL A 55 6.38 0.25 -4.19
N ALA A 56 5.43 -0.48 -4.75
CA ALA A 56 4.66 -1.49 -4.02
C ALA A 56 4.07 -2.49 -5.00
N ILE A 57 3.79 -3.67 -4.50
CA ILE A 57 3.06 -4.70 -5.25
C ILE A 57 1.79 -4.98 -4.48
N ILE A 58 0.66 -4.93 -5.16
CA ILE A 58 -0.64 -5.16 -4.54
C ILE A 58 -1.35 -6.29 -5.26
N PRO A 59 -1.27 -7.53 -4.76
CA PRO A 59 -2.13 -8.60 -5.27
C PRO A 59 -3.58 -8.25 -4.96
N ILE A 60 -4.45 -8.39 -5.94
CA ILE A 60 -5.87 -8.09 -5.81
C ILE A 60 -6.66 -9.29 -6.31
N GLY A 61 -7.63 -9.74 -5.53
CA GLY A 61 -8.46 -10.87 -5.92
C GLY A 61 -9.64 -11.05 -4.98
N TYR A 62 -10.47 -12.02 -5.30
CA TYR A 62 -11.59 -12.38 -4.43
C TYR A 62 -11.08 -13.22 -3.28
N PRO A 63 -11.37 -12.84 -2.02
CA PRO A 63 -10.92 -13.62 -0.87
C PRO A 63 -11.61 -14.98 -0.81
N VAL A 64 -10.82 -16.02 -0.51
CA VAL A 64 -11.33 -17.39 -0.35
C VAL A 64 -12.10 -17.52 0.95
N ASP A 65 -11.66 -16.80 1.98
CA ASP A 65 -12.26 -16.83 3.32
C ASP A 65 -12.71 -15.42 3.66
N SER A 66 -14.00 -15.27 3.94
CA SER A 66 -14.59 -13.99 4.33
C SER A 66 -14.44 -13.69 5.82
N LYS A 67 -13.87 -14.61 6.60
CA LYS A 67 -13.66 -14.40 8.04
C LYS A 67 -12.59 -13.33 8.23
N HIS A 68 -12.98 -12.30 8.92
CA HIS A 68 -12.13 -11.18 9.21
C HIS A 68 -11.87 -11.10 10.71
N ASN A 69 -10.59 -11.23 11.09
CA ASN A 69 -10.17 -11.06 12.47
C ASN A 69 -9.67 -9.62 12.64
N PRO A 70 -10.50 -8.71 13.13
CA PRO A 70 -10.08 -7.33 13.25
C PRO A 70 -8.93 -7.19 14.22
N THR A 71 -7.93 -6.39 13.85
CA THR A 71 -6.84 -6.04 14.73
C THR A 71 -7.37 -5.16 15.85
N ALA A 72 -6.91 -5.42 17.07
CA ALA A 72 -7.29 -4.58 18.21
C ALA A 72 -6.82 -3.14 17.98
N ARG A 73 -7.69 -2.19 18.28
CA ARG A 73 -7.40 -0.76 18.11
C ARG A 73 -7.58 -0.05 19.45
N LYS A 74 -6.80 0.98 19.66
CA LYS A 74 -6.98 1.87 20.82
C LYS A 74 -8.25 2.69 20.61
N SER A 75 -8.89 3.07 21.72
CA SER A 75 -10.06 3.93 21.65
C SER A 75 -9.68 5.33 21.17
N ILE A 76 -10.66 6.06 20.65
CA ILE A 76 -10.44 7.44 20.20
C ILE A 76 -9.92 8.31 21.34
N ASP A 77 -10.43 8.11 22.55
CA ASP A 77 -10.04 8.90 23.72
C ASP A 77 -8.55 8.71 24.08
N GLU A 78 -8.00 7.52 23.77
CA GLU A 78 -6.60 7.23 24.05
C GLU A 78 -5.64 7.88 23.04
N ILE A 79 -6.09 8.18 21.84
CA ILE A 79 -5.21 8.61 20.75
C ILE A 79 -5.44 10.02 20.27
N VAL A 80 -6.57 10.66 20.66
CA VAL A 80 -6.94 12.01 20.20
C VAL A 80 -6.84 12.99 21.35
N THR A 81 -6.15 14.09 21.12
CA THR A 81 -6.07 15.22 22.04
C THR A 81 -6.63 16.45 21.33
N ILE A 82 -7.61 17.09 21.95
CA ILE A 82 -8.19 18.32 21.42
C ILE A 82 -7.47 19.51 22.08
N LEU A 83 -6.86 20.36 21.25
CA LEU A 83 -6.10 21.54 21.71
C LEU A 83 -7.00 22.75 21.94
#